data_0916b8cb4d8254a7dd2542bf7804c61e
#
_entry.id   0916b8cb4d8254a7dd2542bf7804c61e
#
_cell.length_a   1.000
_cell.length_b   1.000
_cell.length_c   1.000
_cell.angle_alpha   90.00
_cell.angle_beta   90.00
_cell.angle_gamma   90.00
#
_symmetry.space_group_name_H-M   'P 1'
#
loop_
_entity.id
_entity.type
_entity.pdbx_description
1 polymer ?
#
loop_
_entity_poly.entity_id
_entity_poly.type
_entity_poly.pdbx_seq_one_letter_code
_entity_poly.pdbx_strand_id
1 'polypeptide(L)'
;MPRHGRQRHRGARRRTRQGLEHAVSVRRRGPRLHGALPARLRPRRDHEPGQAPAFPSRLRRVVQARGAAPARGHLGLSVTVSAPAVEEALAEIVGRPQVVSDPATLSAASIDGRQPRWLVSPGSTDEVSRILALCSTERLAVAPRGSASAMGLGNPPRRLDLVVDTTRLTAVLEYVPEDMVATVQAGLTLDGLAAVLGKHAQMLALDPHGGASRSIGGVLATNASGPLRFRYGTARDLLLGVRFVQADGTVTWGGAKVVKSVTGYDVPKLLAGSLGTLGLIAEATLRLHPAPPGTGSWLFTFDSRERAGDLLSAILASTLEPDRLAWLNDAALRGLGLPSATAALCVSVSTVPEAVKSQGATLVALGERSGGRAITIPAALWTKLGEAFDAPLVLRIAGEIRGAARWAREIESSASRQGLSVAIVGEAGNGILRVALTGVIAPEAFASELVAPLRAALHGEGGSLVIERAPLALKGAIDVWGPIPEVALKVMRRLKEEFDSLGILNPGRFVGGL
;
A
#
# COMPACT_ATOMS: atom_id res chain seq x y z
N MET A 1 69.36 34.79 4.56
CA MET A 1 70.42 34.85 3.57
C MET A 1 71.29 33.63 3.60
N PRO A 2 71.84 33.12 2.47
CA PRO A 2 71.48 33.26 1.06
C PRO A 2 71.19 31.88 0.41
N ARG A 3 70.35 31.74 -0.60
CA ARG A 3 70.52 31.90 -2.07
C ARG A 3 70.92 30.64 -2.84
N HIS A 4 70.13 30.40 -3.90
CA HIS A 4 70.35 29.76 -5.22
C HIS A 4 70.27 28.25 -5.29
N GLY A 5 69.65 27.64 -6.31
CA GLY A 5 69.39 28.09 -7.67
C GLY A 5 68.47 27.17 -8.47
N ARG A 6 67.99 27.76 -9.49
CA ARG A 6 67.15 27.21 -10.56
C ARG A 6 67.87 26.16 -11.37
N GLN A 7 67.14 25.20 -11.93
CA GLN A 7 67.16 25.03 -13.41
C GLN A 7 66.00 24.19 -13.95
N ARG A 8 65.48 24.70 -15.04
CA ARG A 8 64.43 24.13 -15.89
C ARG A 8 65.10 23.12 -16.85
N HIS A 9 64.39 22.06 -17.28
CA HIS A 9 64.44 21.61 -18.67
C HIS A 9 63.10 21.08 -19.17
N ARG A 10 62.64 21.70 -20.28
CA ARG A 10 61.58 21.29 -21.19
C ARG A 10 62.07 20.14 -22.06
N GLY A 11 61.14 19.23 -22.45
CA GLY A 11 61.40 18.29 -23.50
C GLY A 11 60.10 17.60 -23.95
N ALA A 12 59.44 18.22 -24.92
CA ALA A 12 58.34 17.59 -25.65
C ALA A 12 58.88 16.60 -26.69
N ARG A 13 58.19 15.53 -26.93
CA ARG A 13 58.03 14.96 -28.28
C ARG A 13 56.81 14.03 -28.38
N ARG A 14 56.04 14.30 -29.43
CA ARG A 14 54.93 13.56 -30.05
C ARG A 14 55.46 12.26 -30.71
N ARG A 15 54.55 11.33 -30.88
CA ARG A 15 54.30 10.32 -31.95
C ARG A 15 53.87 8.99 -31.30
N THR A 16 52.99 8.10 -31.79
CA THR A 16 52.23 8.03 -33.04
C THR A 16 51.12 7.00 -32.81
N ARG A 17 50.00 7.13 -33.51
CA ARG A 17 48.93 6.13 -33.70
C ARG A 17 49.47 4.92 -34.51
N GLN A 18 48.98 3.72 -34.14
CA GLN A 18 48.66 2.54 -34.96
C GLN A 18 48.42 1.42 -33.95
N GLY A 19 47.23 0.75 -33.80
CA GLY A 19 46.49 0.07 -34.85
C GLY A 19 46.69 -1.42 -34.67
N LEU A 20 45.70 -2.13 -34.07
CA LEU A 20 45.53 -3.57 -34.28
C LEU A 20 44.10 -3.96 -33.89
N GLU A 21 43.25 -4.05 -34.91
CA GLU A 21 42.02 -4.84 -34.91
C GLU A 21 42.37 -6.31 -34.84
N HIS A 22 41.78 -7.06 -33.93
CA HIS A 22 41.66 -8.51 -34.07
C HIS A 22 40.18 -8.90 -33.87
N ALA A 23 39.56 -9.12 -35.03
CA ALA A 23 38.30 -9.81 -35.17
C ALA A 23 38.45 -11.27 -34.75
N VAL A 24 37.64 -11.72 -33.76
CA VAL A 24 37.44 -13.16 -33.52
C VAL A 24 36.03 -13.52 -34.02
N SER A 25 36.03 -14.15 -35.19
CA SER A 25 34.86 -14.81 -35.79
C SER A 25 34.62 -16.13 -35.07
N VAL A 26 33.49 -16.26 -34.38
CA VAL A 26 33.00 -17.57 -33.91
C VAL A 26 31.85 -18.02 -34.79
N ARG A 27 32.12 -19.06 -35.57
CA ARG A 27 31.16 -19.74 -36.44
C ARG A 27 30.06 -20.44 -35.63
N ARG A 28 28.80 -20.11 -35.96
CA ARG A 28 27.64 -20.91 -35.60
C ARG A 28 27.65 -22.26 -36.34
N ARG A 29 27.58 -23.35 -35.59
CA ARG A 29 27.05 -24.64 -36.05
C ARG A 29 26.15 -25.19 -34.96
N GLY A 30 24.83 -25.14 -35.16
CA GLY A 30 23.86 -25.89 -34.38
C GLY A 30 23.40 -27.12 -35.16
N PRO A 31 23.11 -28.24 -34.52
CA PRO A 31 22.41 -29.34 -35.15
C PRO A 31 20.90 -29.13 -35.10
N ARG A 32 20.28 -29.34 -36.27
CA ARG A 32 18.81 -29.49 -36.38
C ARG A 32 18.41 -30.84 -35.80
N LEU A 33 17.54 -30.85 -34.83
CA LEU A 33 16.77 -32.02 -34.41
C LEU A 33 15.30 -31.76 -34.74
N HIS A 34 14.83 -32.42 -35.79
CA HIS A 34 13.43 -32.65 -36.03
C HIS A 34 12.96 -33.73 -35.05
N GLY A 35 12.12 -33.37 -34.11
CA GLY A 35 11.34 -34.26 -33.25
C GLY A 35 9.90 -33.79 -33.24
N ALA A 36 8.99 -34.56 -33.80
CA ALA A 36 7.58 -34.33 -33.83
C ALA A 36 7.00 -34.35 -32.40
N LEU A 37 6.33 -33.26 -31.99
CA LEU A 37 5.52 -33.19 -30.79
C LEU A 37 4.17 -33.91 -31.03
N PRO A 38 3.69 -34.76 -30.09
CA PRO A 38 2.38 -35.39 -30.22
C PRO A 38 1.27 -34.38 -30.01
N ALA A 39 0.34 -34.40 -30.95
CA ALA A 39 -0.93 -33.68 -30.86
C ALA A 39 -1.77 -34.28 -29.72
N ARG A 40 -1.92 -33.54 -28.63
CA ARG A 40 -3.06 -33.59 -27.70
C ARG A 40 -2.81 -32.61 -26.55
N LEU A 41 -3.40 -31.43 -26.69
CA LEU A 41 -4.00 -30.58 -25.65
C LEU A 41 -4.63 -29.39 -26.35
N ARG A 42 -5.87 -29.60 -26.84
CA ARG A 42 -6.73 -28.47 -27.20
C ARG A 42 -7.22 -27.84 -25.90
N PRO A 43 -7.11 -26.50 -25.70
CA PRO A 43 -7.80 -25.87 -24.61
C PRO A 43 -9.30 -25.97 -24.84
N ARG A 44 -10.04 -26.40 -23.84
CA ARG A 44 -11.50 -26.29 -23.82
C ARG A 44 -11.87 -24.83 -23.98
N ARG A 45 -12.49 -24.51 -25.08
CA ARG A 45 -13.27 -23.27 -25.27
C ARG A 45 -14.57 -23.49 -24.52
N ASP A 46 -14.69 -22.94 -23.33
CA ASP A 46 -15.97 -22.71 -22.66
C ASP A 46 -15.80 -21.54 -21.73
N HIS A 47 -16.04 -20.36 -22.27
CA HIS A 47 -16.67 -19.20 -21.62
C HIS A 47 -16.77 -18.08 -22.65
N GLU A 48 -17.96 -17.93 -23.22
CA GLU A 48 -18.34 -16.73 -23.95
C GLU A 48 -18.37 -15.54 -22.99
N PRO A 49 -17.77 -14.40 -23.34
CA PRO A 49 -17.92 -13.17 -22.57
C PRO A 49 -19.31 -12.59 -22.85
N GLY A 50 -20.16 -12.49 -21.83
CA GLY A 50 -21.32 -11.64 -21.96
C GLY A 50 -22.67 -12.07 -21.40
N GLN A 51 -22.77 -13.04 -20.52
CA GLN A 51 -24.03 -13.25 -19.78
C GLN A 51 -23.86 -12.86 -18.31
N ALA A 52 -24.53 -11.77 -17.93
CA ALA A 52 -24.70 -11.43 -16.51
C ALA A 52 -25.41 -12.57 -15.78
N PRO A 53 -25.01 -12.89 -14.54
CA PRO A 53 -25.63 -13.97 -13.78
C PRO A 53 -27.14 -13.75 -13.62
N ALA A 54 -27.92 -14.81 -13.75
CA ALA A 54 -29.39 -14.74 -13.63
C ALA A 54 -29.77 -14.37 -12.19
N PHE A 55 -30.51 -13.27 -12.05
CA PHE A 55 -31.05 -12.84 -10.76
C PHE A 55 -32.06 -13.85 -10.18
N PRO A 56 -32.14 -14.01 -8.84
CA PRO A 56 -33.20 -14.78 -8.21
C PRO A 56 -34.59 -14.32 -8.68
N SER A 57 -35.53 -15.29 -8.81
CA SER A 57 -36.86 -15.04 -9.40
C SER A 57 -37.68 -13.94 -8.74
N ARG A 58 -37.51 -13.73 -7.44
CA ARG A 58 -38.16 -12.63 -6.68
C ARG A 58 -37.61 -11.24 -7.03
N LEU A 59 -36.30 -11.12 -7.25
CA LEU A 59 -35.68 -9.86 -7.69
C LEU A 59 -36.08 -9.48 -9.12
N ARG A 60 -36.31 -10.45 -10.03
CA ARG A 60 -36.82 -10.16 -11.37
C ARG A 60 -38.15 -9.39 -11.36
N ARG A 61 -39.06 -9.67 -10.43
CA ARG A 61 -40.33 -8.94 -10.33
C ARG A 61 -40.14 -7.48 -9.88
N VAL A 62 -39.18 -7.22 -8.98
CA VAL A 62 -38.86 -5.85 -8.53
C VAL A 62 -38.16 -5.04 -9.63
N VAL A 63 -37.29 -5.67 -10.43
CA VAL A 63 -36.55 -5.02 -11.54
C VAL A 63 -37.44 -4.85 -12.77
N GLN A 64 -38.29 -5.85 -13.12
CA GLN A 64 -39.19 -5.77 -14.28
C GLN A 64 -40.35 -4.77 -14.11
N ALA A 65 -40.78 -4.48 -12.87
CA ALA A 65 -41.74 -3.40 -12.64
C ALA A 65 -41.20 -2.00 -12.97
N ARG A 66 -39.88 -1.84 -13.18
CA ARG A 66 -39.24 -0.57 -13.54
C ARG A 66 -38.83 -0.47 -15.02
N GLY A 67 -39.02 -1.53 -15.82
CA GLY A 67 -38.55 -1.60 -17.23
C GLY A 67 -39.49 -1.00 -18.29
N ALA A 68 -40.62 -0.38 -17.93
CA ALA A 68 -41.44 0.39 -18.87
C ALA A 68 -41.14 1.87 -18.68
N ALA A 69 -40.44 2.49 -19.64
CA ALA A 69 -40.20 3.93 -19.65
C ALA A 69 -41.53 4.68 -19.70
N PRO A 70 -41.90 5.50 -18.69
CA PRO A 70 -43.02 6.40 -18.81
C PRO A 70 -42.56 7.71 -19.43
N ALA A 71 -43.38 8.22 -20.32
CA ALA A 71 -43.31 9.55 -20.86
C ALA A 71 -43.24 10.61 -19.74
N ARG A 72 -42.53 11.71 -20.01
CA ARG A 72 -42.29 12.82 -19.08
C ARG A 72 -43.58 13.30 -18.40
N GLY A 73 -43.66 13.04 -17.09
CA GLY A 73 -44.64 13.57 -16.19
C GLY A 73 -44.10 13.44 -14.75
N HIS A 74 -43.78 14.55 -14.11
CA HIS A 74 -43.37 14.62 -12.74
C HIS A 74 -44.46 14.08 -11.80
N LEU A 75 -44.19 12.94 -11.16
CA LEU A 75 -44.67 12.56 -9.82
C LEU A 75 -43.81 11.39 -9.35
N GLY A 76 -42.67 11.72 -8.70
CA GLY A 76 -41.72 10.75 -8.18
C GLY A 76 -42.21 10.13 -6.87
N LEU A 77 -42.90 9.01 -6.94
CA LEU A 77 -42.97 8.09 -5.80
C LEU A 77 -41.69 7.25 -5.81
N SER A 78 -40.69 7.64 -5.05
CA SER A 78 -39.54 6.82 -4.69
C SER A 78 -40.08 5.65 -3.85
N VAL A 79 -40.32 4.51 -4.47
CA VAL A 79 -40.58 3.25 -3.76
C VAL A 79 -39.25 2.83 -3.12
N THR A 80 -39.01 3.28 -1.91
CA THR A 80 -37.90 2.80 -1.08
C THR A 80 -38.23 1.35 -0.71
N VAL A 81 -37.44 0.39 -1.19
CA VAL A 81 -37.55 -1.02 -0.77
C VAL A 81 -37.36 -1.07 0.75
N SER A 82 -38.22 -1.78 1.46
CA SER A 82 -38.16 -1.85 2.92
C SER A 82 -36.87 -2.54 3.38
N ALA A 83 -36.33 -2.14 4.52
CA ALA A 83 -35.10 -2.75 5.07
C ALA A 83 -35.19 -4.28 5.21
N PRO A 84 -36.31 -4.88 5.65
CA PRO A 84 -36.46 -6.34 5.66
C PRO A 84 -36.33 -7.00 4.29
N ALA A 85 -36.80 -6.37 3.21
CA ALA A 85 -36.68 -6.94 1.87
C ALA A 85 -35.25 -6.90 1.33
N VAL A 86 -34.45 -5.89 1.68
CA VAL A 86 -33.00 -5.84 1.36
C VAL A 86 -32.26 -6.93 2.13
N GLU A 87 -32.55 -7.10 3.41
CA GLU A 87 -31.92 -8.12 4.25
C GLU A 87 -32.23 -9.54 3.75
N GLU A 88 -33.46 -9.80 3.34
CA GLU A 88 -33.87 -11.06 2.72
C GLU A 88 -33.08 -11.31 1.42
N ALA A 89 -32.98 -10.31 0.55
CA ALA A 89 -32.23 -10.40 -0.70
C ALA A 89 -30.72 -10.65 -0.46
N LEU A 90 -30.14 -10.03 0.55
CA LEU A 90 -28.75 -10.31 0.96
C LEU A 90 -28.61 -11.75 1.46
N ALA A 91 -29.56 -12.23 2.27
CA ALA A 91 -29.58 -13.60 2.77
C ALA A 91 -29.77 -14.65 1.66
N GLU A 92 -30.54 -14.33 0.60
CA GLU A 92 -30.63 -15.20 -0.60
C GLU A 92 -29.31 -15.27 -1.39
N ILE A 93 -28.45 -14.25 -1.27
CA ILE A 93 -27.14 -14.23 -1.97
C ILE A 93 -26.10 -15.05 -1.22
N VAL A 94 -25.90 -14.79 0.08
CA VAL A 94 -24.77 -15.32 0.85
C VAL A 94 -25.15 -16.36 1.90
N GLY A 95 -26.46 -16.60 2.11
CA GLY A 95 -26.99 -17.36 3.23
C GLY A 95 -27.21 -16.50 4.49
N ARG A 96 -28.28 -16.79 5.22
CA ARG A 96 -28.69 -16.03 6.41
C ARG A 96 -27.59 -15.84 7.47
N PRO A 97 -26.75 -16.86 7.81
CA PRO A 97 -25.70 -16.70 8.80
C PRO A 97 -24.60 -15.70 8.42
N GLN A 98 -24.53 -15.28 7.15
CA GLN A 98 -23.52 -14.37 6.63
C GLN A 98 -24.04 -12.91 6.51
N VAL A 99 -25.27 -12.66 6.95
CA VAL A 99 -25.87 -11.31 7.03
C VAL A 99 -26.05 -10.97 8.49
N VAL A 100 -25.36 -9.95 8.94
CA VAL A 100 -25.42 -9.42 10.30
C VAL A 100 -26.21 -8.11 10.28
N SER A 101 -27.26 -8.04 11.09
CA SER A 101 -28.10 -6.86 11.32
C SER A 101 -28.21 -6.51 12.82
N ASP A 102 -27.53 -7.26 13.68
CA ASP A 102 -27.50 -7.02 15.13
C ASP A 102 -26.74 -5.73 15.46
N PRO A 103 -27.37 -4.77 16.18
CA PRO A 103 -26.79 -3.45 16.47
C PRO A 103 -25.46 -3.49 17.22
N ALA A 104 -25.25 -4.47 18.13
CA ALA A 104 -24.02 -4.56 18.91
C ALA A 104 -22.84 -4.94 18.00
N THR A 105 -23.00 -5.94 17.13
CA THR A 105 -21.99 -6.35 16.14
C THR A 105 -21.75 -5.26 15.10
N LEU A 106 -22.79 -4.58 14.64
CA LEU A 106 -22.69 -3.48 13.68
C LEU A 106 -21.98 -2.25 14.27
N SER A 107 -22.07 -2.03 15.57
CA SER A 107 -21.31 -0.97 16.25
C SER A 107 -19.80 -1.16 16.07
N ALA A 108 -19.30 -2.39 16.16
CA ALA A 108 -17.90 -2.73 15.91
C ALA A 108 -17.49 -2.61 14.42
N ALA A 109 -18.47 -2.57 13.51
CA ALA A 109 -18.25 -2.34 12.08
C ALA A 109 -18.40 -0.86 11.68
N SER A 110 -18.62 0.04 12.63
CA SER A 110 -18.74 1.48 12.39
C SER A 110 -17.45 2.07 11.84
N ILE A 111 -17.60 3.04 10.96
CA ILE A 111 -16.48 3.78 10.36
C ILE A 111 -16.64 5.27 10.71
N ASP A 112 -15.70 5.80 11.50
CA ASP A 112 -15.71 7.20 11.92
C ASP A 112 -17.10 7.66 12.43
N GLY A 113 -17.70 6.87 13.34
CA GLY A 113 -18.99 7.14 13.97
C GLY A 113 -20.22 6.82 13.13
N ARG A 114 -20.07 6.36 11.90
CA ARG A 114 -21.20 5.90 11.08
C ARG A 114 -21.34 4.39 11.18
N GLN A 115 -22.45 3.94 11.73
CA GLN A 115 -22.81 2.53 11.83
C GLN A 115 -23.51 2.06 10.55
N PRO A 116 -23.11 0.92 9.95
CA PRO A 116 -23.83 0.34 8.83
C PRO A 116 -25.17 -0.25 9.29
N ARG A 117 -26.07 -0.48 8.35
CA ARG A 117 -27.32 -1.23 8.57
C ARG A 117 -27.11 -2.74 8.48
N TRP A 118 -26.16 -3.17 7.68
CA TRP A 118 -25.81 -4.57 7.49
C TRP A 118 -24.30 -4.75 7.34
N LEU A 119 -23.83 -5.90 7.80
CA LEU A 119 -22.51 -6.44 7.47
C LEU A 119 -22.71 -7.78 6.79
N VAL A 120 -22.13 -7.97 5.61
CA VAL A 120 -22.30 -9.15 4.77
C VAL A 120 -20.95 -9.75 4.40
N SER A 121 -20.83 -11.07 4.55
CA SER A 121 -19.58 -11.81 4.33
C SER A 121 -19.70 -12.76 3.14
N PRO A 122 -19.41 -12.31 1.90
CA PRO A 122 -19.43 -13.18 0.71
C PRO A 122 -18.30 -14.21 0.74
N GLY A 123 -18.59 -15.41 0.19
CA GLY A 123 -17.62 -16.50 0.03
C GLY A 123 -17.09 -16.66 -1.39
N SER A 124 -17.59 -15.88 -2.36
CA SER A 124 -17.17 -15.95 -3.76
C SER A 124 -17.22 -14.58 -4.44
N THR A 125 -16.49 -14.43 -5.56
CA THR A 125 -16.55 -13.24 -6.42
C THR A 125 -17.95 -13.03 -7.02
N ASP A 126 -18.69 -14.12 -7.29
CA ASP A 126 -20.08 -14.06 -7.77
C ASP A 126 -21.01 -13.47 -6.71
N GLU A 127 -20.89 -13.90 -5.46
CA GLU A 127 -21.65 -13.30 -4.36
C GLU A 127 -21.36 -11.81 -4.19
N VAL A 128 -20.09 -11.39 -4.30
CA VAL A 128 -19.72 -9.96 -4.31
C VAL A 128 -20.39 -9.21 -5.45
N SER A 129 -20.40 -9.78 -6.66
CA SER A 129 -21.06 -9.22 -7.84
C SER A 129 -22.55 -8.98 -7.59
N ARG A 130 -23.25 -10.00 -7.08
CA ARG A 130 -24.69 -9.93 -6.79
C ARG A 130 -25.02 -8.94 -5.67
N ILE A 131 -24.18 -8.85 -4.63
CA ILE A 131 -24.31 -7.85 -3.56
C ILE A 131 -24.19 -6.43 -4.12
N LEU A 132 -23.14 -6.15 -4.92
CA LEU A 132 -22.93 -4.81 -5.46
C LEU A 132 -24.03 -4.43 -6.47
N ALA A 133 -24.51 -5.36 -7.29
CA ALA A 133 -25.66 -5.14 -8.17
C ALA A 133 -26.93 -4.77 -7.39
N LEU A 134 -27.20 -5.46 -6.27
CA LEU A 134 -28.29 -5.10 -5.36
C LEU A 134 -28.09 -3.69 -4.78
N CYS A 135 -26.88 -3.40 -4.28
CA CYS A 135 -26.56 -2.09 -3.72
C CYS A 135 -26.69 -0.97 -4.76
N SER A 136 -26.31 -1.21 -6.00
CA SER A 136 -26.49 -0.27 -7.12
C SER A 136 -27.98 0.01 -7.37
N THR A 137 -28.81 -1.04 -7.43
CA THR A 137 -30.26 -0.93 -7.64
C THR A 137 -30.93 -0.15 -6.51
N GLU A 138 -30.58 -0.46 -5.27
CA GLU A 138 -31.16 0.17 -4.07
C GLU A 138 -30.43 1.43 -3.60
N ARG A 139 -29.37 1.85 -4.32
CA ARG A 139 -28.52 3.02 -4.02
C ARG A 139 -27.92 2.98 -2.62
N LEU A 140 -27.55 1.80 -2.14
CA LEU A 140 -26.94 1.60 -0.82
C LEU A 140 -25.46 1.95 -0.86
N ALA A 141 -25.01 2.73 0.11
CA ALA A 141 -23.60 3.07 0.26
C ALA A 141 -22.82 1.90 0.88
N VAL A 142 -21.76 1.48 0.21
CA VAL A 142 -20.99 0.27 0.53
C VAL A 142 -19.57 0.63 0.94
N ALA A 143 -19.07 0.03 2.02
CA ALA A 143 -17.65 0.04 2.38
C ALA A 143 -17.08 -1.39 2.33
N PRO A 144 -16.08 -1.69 1.49
CA PRO A 144 -15.34 -2.94 1.57
C PRO A 144 -14.49 -3.00 2.85
N ARG A 145 -14.43 -4.18 3.46
CA ARG A 145 -13.62 -4.47 4.64
C ARG A 145 -12.91 -5.80 4.48
N GLY A 146 -11.63 -5.86 4.85
CA GLY A 146 -10.89 -7.10 5.06
C GLY A 146 -10.62 -7.28 6.55
N SER A 147 -9.35 -7.40 6.97
CA SER A 147 -8.94 -7.49 8.39
C SER A 147 -9.21 -6.23 9.22
N ALA A 148 -9.92 -5.24 8.72
CA ALA A 148 -10.34 -3.99 9.36
C ALA A 148 -9.19 -3.07 9.85
N SER A 149 -7.92 -3.40 9.60
CA SER A 149 -6.74 -2.69 10.12
C SER A 149 -6.56 -1.26 9.64
N ALA A 150 -7.29 -0.83 8.59
CA ALA A 150 -7.20 0.50 8.00
C ALA A 150 -8.56 1.21 7.82
N MET A 151 -9.60 0.80 8.56
CA MET A 151 -10.93 1.40 8.42
C MET A 151 -10.96 2.87 8.84
N GLY A 152 -10.06 3.30 9.70
CA GLY A 152 -9.89 4.71 10.07
C GLY A 152 -9.09 5.56 9.08
N LEU A 153 -8.56 5.02 7.98
CA LEU A 153 -7.87 5.80 6.96
C LEU A 153 -8.88 6.52 6.04
N GLY A 154 -8.60 7.77 5.73
CA GLY A 154 -9.45 8.60 4.89
C GLY A 154 -10.41 9.51 5.69
N ASN A 155 -11.15 10.33 4.96
CA ASN A 155 -12.20 11.17 5.55
C ASN A 155 -13.36 10.31 6.08
N PRO A 156 -14.17 10.80 7.01
CA PRO A 156 -15.40 10.12 7.42
C PRO A 156 -16.33 9.87 6.23
N PRO A 157 -16.97 8.70 6.12
CA PRO A 157 -17.87 8.42 5.01
C PRO A 157 -19.10 9.35 5.06
N ARG A 158 -19.55 9.83 3.90
CA ARG A 158 -20.79 10.63 3.81
C ARG A 158 -22.01 9.79 4.12
N ARG A 159 -22.04 8.53 3.67
CA ARG A 159 -23.07 7.53 3.92
C ARG A 159 -22.41 6.17 4.11
N LEU A 160 -23.07 5.31 4.89
CA LEU A 160 -22.68 3.93 5.09
C LEU A 160 -23.95 3.10 5.37
N ASP A 161 -24.35 2.27 4.41
CA ASP A 161 -25.50 1.39 4.56
C ASP A 161 -25.05 -0.06 4.76
N LEU A 162 -24.00 -0.49 4.06
CA LEU A 162 -23.52 -1.86 4.04
C LEU A 162 -21.99 -1.93 4.18
N VAL A 163 -21.51 -2.84 4.99
CA VAL A 163 -20.12 -3.27 5.00
C VAL A 163 -20.03 -4.65 4.34
N VAL A 164 -19.19 -4.78 3.29
CA VAL A 164 -18.87 -6.05 2.64
C VAL A 164 -17.56 -6.57 3.20
N ASP A 165 -17.64 -7.62 4.01
CA ASP A 165 -16.49 -8.24 4.68
C ASP A 165 -15.92 -9.38 3.83
N THR A 166 -14.71 -9.20 3.33
CA THR A 166 -14.04 -10.13 2.43
C THR A 166 -13.28 -11.26 3.14
N THR A 167 -13.37 -11.37 4.46
CA THR A 167 -12.56 -12.32 5.25
C THR A 167 -12.84 -13.80 4.94
N ARG A 168 -13.91 -14.12 4.25
CA ARG A 168 -14.20 -15.48 3.71
C ARG A 168 -13.51 -15.76 2.37
N LEU A 169 -13.00 -14.76 1.68
CA LEU A 169 -12.30 -14.89 0.40
C LEU A 169 -10.81 -15.16 0.66
N THR A 170 -10.44 -16.39 1.04
CA THR A 170 -9.10 -16.72 1.54
C THR A 170 -8.31 -17.73 0.71
N ALA A 171 -8.83 -18.14 -0.44
CA ALA A 171 -8.17 -19.16 -1.25
C ALA A 171 -6.92 -18.65 -1.97
N VAL A 172 -5.90 -19.50 -2.06
CA VAL A 172 -4.84 -19.41 -3.07
C VAL A 172 -5.38 -20.10 -4.33
N LEU A 173 -5.73 -19.31 -5.34
CA LEU A 173 -6.38 -19.78 -6.56
C LEU A 173 -5.41 -20.43 -7.53
N GLU A 174 -4.20 -19.89 -7.59
CA GLU A 174 -3.13 -20.39 -8.46
C GLU A 174 -1.76 -19.99 -7.84
N TYR A 175 -0.84 -20.90 -7.85
CA TYR A 175 0.53 -20.63 -7.43
C TYR A 175 1.50 -21.42 -8.32
N VAL A 176 2.36 -20.71 -9.01
CA VAL A 176 3.39 -21.25 -9.90
C VAL A 176 4.75 -20.82 -9.37
N PRO A 177 5.41 -21.66 -8.54
CA PRO A 177 6.67 -21.30 -7.91
C PRO A 177 7.78 -20.94 -8.92
N GLU A 178 7.83 -21.63 -10.06
CA GLU A 178 8.83 -21.44 -11.11
C GLU A 178 8.72 -20.05 -11.74
N ASP A 179 7.50 -19.52 -11.87
CA ASP A 179 7.23 -18.18 -12.44
C ASP A 179 7.25 -17.08 -11.38
N MET A 180 7.38 -17.45 -10.09
CA MET A 180 7.30 -16.52 -8.95
C MET A 180 6.01 -15.67 -8.97
N VAL A 181 4.88 -16.29 -9.25
CA VAL A 181 3.57 -15.65 -9.33
C VAL A 181 2.54 -16.44 -8.52
N ALA A 182 1.72 -15.73 -7.76
CA ALA A 182 0.55 -16.29 -7.08
C ALA A 182 -0.70 -15.45 -7.36
N THR A 183 -1.83 -16.12 -7.62
CA THR A 183 -3.15 -15.50 -7.68
C THR A 183 -3.94 -15.94 -6.45
N VAL A 184 -4.41 -14.96 -5.68
CA VAL A 184 -5.05 -15.19 -4.38
C VAL A 184 -6.32 -14.37 -4.24
N GLN A 185 -7.21 -14.79 -3.37
CA GLN A 185 -8.39 -14.02 -2.99
C GLN A 185 -8.05 -12.90 -2.00
N ALA A 186 -8.82 -11.82 -2.03
CA ALA A 186 -8.54 -10.56 -1.35
C ALA A 186 -8.57 -10.62 0.19
N GLY A 187 -9.32 -11.55 0.75
CA GLY A 187 -9.42 -11.76 2.21
C GLY A 187 -8.27 -12.58 2.80
N LEU A 188 -7.45 -13.25 1.97
CA LEU A 188 -6.26 -13.95 2.44
C LEU A 188 -5.32 -12.97 3.13
N THR A 189 -4.80 -13.36 4.29
CA THR A 189 -3.85 -12.54 5.06
C THR A 189 -2.40 -12.72 4.55
N LEU A 190 -1.53 -11.75 4.85
CA LEU A 190 -0.11 -11.83 4.47
C LEU A 190 0.59 -13.03 5.11
N ASP A 191 0.30 -13.34 6.39
CA ASP A 191 0.84 -14.52 7.08
C ASP A 191 0.29 -15.83 6.49
N GLY A 192 -1.01 -15.87 6.15
CA GLY A 192 -1.61 -17.00 5.45
C GLY A 192 -0.93 -17.28 4.12
N LEU A 193 -0.64 -16.25 3.33
CA LEU A 193 0.12 -16.41 2.09
C LEU A 193 1.58 -16.80 2.37
N ALA A 194 2.24 -16.18 3.35
CA ALA A 194 3.62 -16.49 3.71
C ALA A 194 3.81 -17.97 4.11
N ALA A 195 2.84 -18.57 4.80
CA ALA A 195 2.85 -20.00 5.14
C ALA A 195 2.84 -20.93 3.90
N VAL A 196 2.20 -20.50 2.81
CA VAL A 196 2.20 -21.23 1.54
C VAL A 196 3.52 -21.05 0.81
N LEU A 197 3.98 -19.81 0.67
CA LEU A 197 5.19 -19.44 -0.09
C LEU A 197 6.47 -19.96 0.56
N GLY A 198 6.52 -20.02 1.88
CA GLY A 198 7.68 -20.51 2.65
C GLY A 198 8.07 -21.95 2.32
N LYS A 199 7.14 -22.78 1.84
CA LYS A 199 7.42 -24.17 1.40
C LYS A 199 8.35 -24.23 0.19
N HIS A 200 8.43 -23.16 -0.57
CA HIS A 200 9.27 -23.01 -1.76
C HIS A 200 10.37 -21.96 -1.60
N ALA A 201 10.68 -21.55 -0.35
CA ALA A 201 11.63 -20.48 -0.05
C ALA A 201 11.33 -19.19 -0.85
N GLN A 202 10.05 -18.83 -0.97
CA GLN A 202 9.60 -17.62 -1.63
C GLN A 202 8.85 -16.70 -0.65
N MET A 203 8.74 -15.43 -1.00
CA MET A 203 8.04 -14.43 -0.20
C MET A 203 7.29 -13.43 -1.08
N LEU A 204 6.20 -12.88 -0.56
CA LEU A 204 5.66 -11.61 -0.99
C LEU A 204 6.39 -10.51 -0.18
N ALA A 205 7.21 -9.70 -0.85
CA ALA A 205 8.11 -8.74 -0.21
C ALA A 205 7.36 -7.47 0.28
N LEU A 206 6.38 -7.67 1.17
CA LEU A 206 5.57 -6.62 1.80
C LEU A 206 5.59 -6.79 3.33
N ASP A 207 5.89 -5.71 4.03
CA ASP A 207 5.89 -5.62 5.50
C ASP A 207 5.12 -4.38 5.98
N PRO A 208 3.82 -4.22 5.62
CA PRO A 208 3.05 -3.04 5.96
C PRO A 208 2.91 -2.88 7.47
N HIS A 209 2.88 -1.64 7.92
CA HIS A 209 2.57 -1.33 9.32
C HIS A 209 1.18 -1.89 9.69
N GLY A 210 1.05 -2.42 10.91
CA GLY A 210 -0.16 -3.14 11.35
C GLY A 210 -0.07 -4.65 11.15
N GLY A 211 1.10 -5.17 10.73
CA GLY A 211 1.45 -6.58 10.83
C GLY A 211 0.96 -7.47 9.69
N ALA A 212 1.29 -8.75 9.81
CA ALA A 212 1.06 -9.77 8.79
C ALA A 212 -0.39 -10.32 8.77
N SER A 213 -1.20 -10.02 9.76
CA SER A 213 -2.64 -10.37 9.81
C SER A 213 -3.52 -9.52 8.86
N ARG A 214 -2.92 -8.53 8.19
CA ARG A 214 -3.64 -7.71 7.20
C ARG A 214 -4.00 -8.53 5.97
N SER A 215 -5.25 -8.34 5.49
CA SER A 215 -5.72 -8.96 4.25
C SER A 215 -5.07 -8.32 3.02
N ILE A 216 -4.80 -9.13 2.00
CA ILE A 216 -4.18 -8.71 0.74
C ILE A 216 -5.01 -7.61 0.06
N GLY A 217 -6.34 -7.77 -0.02
CA GLY A 217 -7.22 -6.75 -0.58
C GLY A 217 -7.15 -5.42 0.17
N GLY A 218 -7.07 -5.44 1.52
CA GLY A 218 -6.89 -4.25 2.34
C GLY A 218 -5.53 -3.58 2.13
N VAL A 219 -4.46 -4.36 2.00
CA VAL A 219 -3.09 -3.87 1.70
C VAL A 219 -3.05 -3.21 0.31
N LEU A 220 -3.65 -3.84 -0.69
CA LEU A 220 -3.74 -3.28 -2.05
C LEU A 220 -4.61 -2.03 -2.10
N ALA A 221 -5.81 -2.06 -1.51
CA ALA A 221 -6.73 -0.93 -1.51
C ALA A 221 -6.15 0.33 -0.83
N THR A 222 -5.26 0.15 0.15
CA THR A 222 -4.57 1.26 0.85
C THR A 222 -3.17 1.54 0.29
N ASN A 223 -2.67 0.70 -0.63
CA ASN A 223 -1.27 0.67 -1.06
C ASN A 223 -0.30 0.70 0.14
N ALA A 224 -0.65 -0.05 1.18
CA ALA A 224 0.12 -0.09 2.41
C ALA A 224 1.47 -0.78 2.18
N SER A 225 2.51 -0.21 2.73
CA SER A 225 3.87 -0.72 2.65
C SER A 225 4.61 -0.41 3.96
N GLY A 226 5.74 -1.04 4.15
CA GLY A 226 6.67 -0.80 5.24
C GLY A 226 8.10 -0.65 4.73
N PRO A 227 9.11 -0.85 5.57
CA PRO A 227 10.52 -0.64 5.21
C PRO A 227 11.02 -1.45 4.01
N LEU A 228 10.46 -2.65 3.72
CA LEU A 228 10.83 -3.46 2.53
C LEU A 228 10.59 -2.74 1.20
N ARG A 229 9.71 -1.73 1.19
CA ARG A 229 9.48 -0.94 -0.03
C ARG A 229 10.75 -0.28 -0.56
N PHE A 230 11.77 -0.10 0.28
CA PHE A 230 13.03 0.49 -0.13
C PHE A 230 13.70 -0.33 -1.25
N ARG A 231 13.69 -1.66 -1.13
CA ARG A 231 14.27 -2.57 -2.13
C ARG A 231 13.26 -3.09 -3.14
N TYR A 232 12.04 -3.41 -2.70
CA TYR A 232 11.08 -4.18 -3.50
C TYR A 232 9.92 -3.36 -4.05
N GLY A 233 9.80 -2.09 -3.67
CA GLY A 233 8.67 -1.26 -4.04
C GLY A 233 7.45 -1.45 -3.12
N THR A 234 6.32 -0.93 -3.56
CA THR A 234 5.05 -0.93 -2.81
C THR A 234 4.15 -2.10 -3.25
N ALA A 235 3.00 -2.26 -2.59
CA ALA A 235 1.98 -3.22 -3.01
C ALA A 235 1.56 -3.01 -4.48
N ARG A 236 1.52 -1.75 -4.95
CA ARG A 236 1.25 -1.36 -6.33
C ARG A 236 2.28 -1.91 -7.32
N ASP A 237 3.55 -1.99 -6.92
CA ASP A 237 4.64 -2.45 -7.80
C ASP A 237 4.69 -3.98 -7.91
N LEU A 238 4.15 -4.68 -6.91
CA LEU A 238 4.07 -6.14 -6.85
C LEU A 238 2.75 -6.69 -7.42
N LEU A 239 1.75 -5.83 -7.68
CA LEU A 239 0.46 -6.22 -8.24
C LEU A 239 0.55 -6.33 -9.77
N LEU A 240 0.41 -7.55 -10.31
CA LEU A 240 0.46 -7.85 -11.74
C LEU A 240 -0.93 -7.85 -12.38
N GLY A 241 -1.92 -8.38 -11.69
CA GLY A 241 -3.29 -8.49 -12.15
C GLY A 241 -4.28 -8.40 -10.99
N VAL A 242 -5.50 -7.99 -11.32
CA VAL A 242 -6.57 -7.84 -10.33
C VAL A 242 -7.91 -8.23 -10.93
N ARG A 243 -8.70 -9.00 -10.18
CA ARG A 243 -10.13 -9.17 -10.43
C ARG A 243 -10.88 -8.36 -9.40
N PHE A 244 -11.74 -7.50 -9.88
CA PHE A 244 -12.52 -6.61 -9.03
C PHE A 244 -13.95 -6.52 -9.51
N VAL A 245 -14.84 -6.09 -8.62
CA VAL A 245 -16.26 -5.91 -8.92
C VAL A 245 -16.57 -4.42 -8.89
N GLN A 246 -17.12 -3.90 -9.98
CA GLN A 246 -17.54 -2.51 -10.12
C GLN A 246 -18.82 -2.23 -9.31
N ALA A 247 -19.20 -0.97 -9.20
CA ALA A 247 -20.36 -0.56 -8.42
C ALA A 247 -21.69 -1.20 -8.90
N ASP A 248 -21.82 -1.47 -10.18
CA ASP A 248 -23.00 -2.10 -10.80
C ASP A 248 -23.03 -3.64 -10.70
N GLY A 249 -22.00 -4.24 -10.09
CA GLY A 249 -21.84 -5.68 -9.96
C GLY A 249 -21.03 -6.31 -11.11
N THR A 250 -20.58 -5.54 -12.11
CA THR A 250 -19.78 -6.07 -13.22
C THR A 250 -18.43 -6.57 -12.71
N VAL A 251 -18.13 -7.85 -12.96
CA VAL A 251 -16.82 -8.45 -12.64
C VAL A 251 -15.85 -8.13 -13.77
N THR A 252 -14.73 -7.49 -13.42
CA THR A 252 -13.72 -7.05 -14.38
C THR A 252 -12.36 -7.62 -14.00
N TRP A 253 -11.59 -8.00 -15.03
CA TRP A 253 -10.18 -8.37 -14.91
C TRP A 253 -9.30 -7.27 -15.52
N GLY A 254 -8.24 -6.88 -14.81
CA GLY A 254 -7.21 -5.97 -15.31
C GLY A 254 -5.82 -6.53 -15.07
N GLY A 255 -4.87 -6.21 -15.96
CA GLY A 255 -3.48 -6.68 -15.88
C GLY A 255 -3.24 -8.03 -16.56
N ALA A 256 -2.21 -8.73 -16.11
CA ALA A 256 -1.80 -10.03 -16.65
C ALA A 256 -1.14 -10.89 -15.57
N LYS A 257 -0.91 -12.18 -15.89
CA LYS A 257 -0.15 -13.10 -15.03
C LYS A 257 1.37 -13.06 -15.30
N VAL A 258 1.82 -12.04 -16.03
CA VAL A 258 3.23 -11.88 -16.42
C VAL A 258 3.74 -10.49 -16.04
N VAL A 259 5.04 -10.39 -15.77
CA VAL A 259 5.69 -9.15 -15.27
C VAL A 259 5.58 -7.98 -16.25
N LYS A 260 5.45 -8.25 -17.56
CA LYS A 260 5.31 -7.21 -18.59
C LYS A 260 4.06 -7.46 -19.42
N SER A 261 3.00 -6.72 -19.12
CA SER A 261 1.81 -6.59 -19.97
C SER A 261 1.87 -5.28 -20.74
N VAL A 262 1.63 -5.34 -22.04
CA VAL A 262 1.64 -4.16 -22.93
C VAL A 262 0.26 -3.90 -23.54
N THR A 263 -0.76 -4.64 -23.09
CA THR A 263 -2.12 -4.56 -23.64
C THR A 263 -3.06 -3.88 -22.67
N GLY A 264 -3.69 -2.80 -23.08
CA GLY A 264 -4.71 -2.09 -22.32
C GLY A 264 -4.17 -1.14 -21.24
N TYR A 265 -5.10 -0.62 -20.44
CA TYR A 265 -4.77 0.27 -19.30
C TYR A 265 -4.28 -0.51 -18.09
N ASP A 266 -3.40 0.11 -17.32
CA ASP A 266 -2.87 -0.47 -16.08
C ASP A 266 -3.87 -0.32 -14.91
N VAL A 267 -4.98 -1.04 -15.01
CA VAL A 267 -6.06 -1.05 -14.01
C VAL A 267 -5.57 -1.52 -12.62
N PRO A 268 -4.68 -2.53 -12.50
CA PRO A 268 -4.10 -2.89 -11.21
C PRO A 268 -3.51 -1.70 -10.47
N LYS A 269 -2.73 -0.88 -11.15
CA LYS A 269 -2.11 0.31 -10.55
C LYS A 269 -3.09 1.44 -10.25
N LEU A 270 -4.23 1.49 -10.92
CA LEU A 270 -5.31 2.41 -10.62
C LEU A 270 -6.06 2.02 -9.33
N LEU A 271 -6.28 0.71 -9.13
CA LEU A 271 -6.99 0.19 -7.97
C LEU A 271 -6.11 0.17 -6.70
N ALA A 272 -4.78 0.04 -6.86
CA ALA A 272 -3.87 0.12 -5.73
C ALA A 272 -3.90 1.52 -5.09
N GLY A 273 -4.34 1.61 -3.83
CA GLY A 273 -4.50 2.86 -3.12
C GLY A 273 -5.82 3.58 -3.34
N SER A 274 -6.80 2.96 -4.02
CA SER A 274 -8.11 3.57 -4.29
C SER A 274 -9.09 3.55 -3.11
N LEU A 275 -8.75 2.92 -1.99
CA LEU A 275 -9.63 2.71 -0.81
C LEU A 275 -10.98 2.04 -1.16
N GLY A 276 -11.03 1.25 -2.22
CA GLY A 276 -12.26 0.61 -2.66
C GLY A 276 -13.31 1.57 -3.21
N THR A 277 -12.94 2.79 -3.60
CA THR A 277 -13.86 3.78 -4.18
C THR A 277 -14.12 3.58 -5.67
N LEU A 278 -13.30 2.76 -6.34
CA LEU A 278 -13.43 2.44 -7.78
C LEU A 278 -13.93 1.01 -8.04
N GLY A 279 -13.98 0.17 -7.01
CA GLY A 279 -14.40 -1.21 -7.09
C GLY A 279 -13.93 -2.00 -5.88
N LEU A 280 -14.56 -3.15 -5.64
CA LEU A 280 -14.17 -4.10 -4.61
C LEU A 280 -13.17 -5.10 -5.20
N ILE A 281 -11.95 -5.12 -4.71
CA ILE A 281 -10.92 -6.11 -5.10
C ILE A 281 -11.34 -7.47 -4.54
N ALA A 282 -11.54 -8.45 -5.42
CA ALA A 282 -11.89 -9.83 -5.07
C ALA A 282 -10.69 -10.78 -5.15
N GLU A 283 -9.83 -10.61 -6.16
CA GLU A 283 -8.67 -11.45 -6.37
C GLU A 283 -7.47 -10.59 -6.84
N ALA A 284 -6.26 -11.04 -6.52
CA ALA A 284 -5.01 -10.38 -6.92
C ALA A 284 -3.98 -11.39 -7.42
N THR A 285 -3.33 -11.08 -8.53
CA THR A 285 -2.12 -11.77 -9.02
C THR A 285 -0.90 -10.97 -8.61
N LEU A 286 0.00 -11.60 -7.86
CA LEU A 286 1.11 -10.96 -7.17
C LEU A 286 2.43 -11.51 -7.68
N ARG A 287 3.40 -10.60 -7.86
CA ARG A 287 4.81 -10.95 -8.10
C ARG A 287 5.46 -11.34 -6.78
N LEU A 288 6.14 -12.45 -6.79
CA LEU A 288 6.88 -12.99 -5.64
C LEU A 288 8.40 -12.76 -5.81
N HIS A 289 9.12 -13.00 -4.73
CA HIS A 289 10.59 -12.94 -4.70
C HIS A 289 11.13 -14.18 -3.99
N PRO A 290 12.37 -14.61 -4.28
CA PRO A 290 13.05 -15.59 -3.45
C PRO A 290 13.20 -15.06 -2.03
N ALA A 291 12.96 -15.90 -1.03
CA ALA A 291 13.28 -15.56 0.35
C ALA A 291 14.81 -15.53 0.51
N PRO A 292 15.40 -14.48 1.08
CA PRO A 292 16.84 -14.38 1.24
C PRO A 292 17.34 -15.45 2.22
N PRO A 293 18.47 -16.13 1.90
CA PRO A 293 19.01 -17.20 2.76
C PRO A 293 19.67 -16.67 4.05
N GLY A 294 19.98 -15.37 4.11
CA GLY A 294 20.57 -14.72 5.28
C GLY A 294 20.09 -13.29 5.43
N THR A 295 19.98 -12.82 6.67
CA THR A 295 19.63 -11.44 7.01
C THR A 295 20.49 -10.98 8.19
N GLY A 296 21.12 -9.81 8.05
CA GLY A 296 21.75 -9.08 9.14
C GLY A 296 21.01 -7.76 9.37
N SER A 297 20.89 -7.36 10.64
CA SER A 297 20.24 -6.11 11.00
C SER A 297 21.04 -5.36 12.06
N TRP A 298 21.15 -4.05 11.91
CA TRP A 298 21.92 -3.17 12.78
C TRP A 298 21.10 -1.95 13.17
N LEU A 299 21.27 -1.52 14.42
CA LEU A 299 20.81 -0.24 14.92
C LEU A 299 22.04 0.66 15.13
N PHE A 300 22.01 1.85 14.54
CA PHE A 300 23.00 2.90 14.75
C PHE A 300 22.37 4.02 15.56
N THR A 301 22.88 4.30 16.75
CA THR A 301 22.38 5.34 17.65
C THR A 301 23.28 6.57 17.60
N PHE A 302 22.68 7.77 17.65
CA PHE A 302 23.36 9.04 17.54
C PHE A 302 22.88 10.04 18.59
N ASP A 303 23.76 10.91 19.03
CA ASP A 303 23.50 12.06 19.90
C ASP A 303 22.94 13.29 19.12
N SER A 304 22.94 13.23 17.79
CA SER A 304 22.46 14.28 16.89
C SER A 304 21.71 13.70 15.69
N ARG A 305 20.65 14.40 15.26
CA ARG A 305 19.87 14.04 14.07
C ARG A 305 20.68 14.19 12.79
N GLU A 306 21.55 15.18 12.75
CA GLU A 306 22.42 15.49 11.62
C GLU A 306 23.36 14.32 11.34
N ARG A 307 24.02 13.79 12.37
CA ARG A 307 24.90 12.60 12.24
C ARG A 307 24.16 11.37 11.73
N ALA A 308 22.93 11.17 12.18
CA ALA A 308 22.07 10.10 11.62
C ALA A 308 21.76 10.36 10.14
N GLY A 309 21.52 11.62 9.75
CA GLY A 309 21.35 12.05 8.35
C GLY A 309 22.61 11.85 7.50
N ASP A 310 23.79 12.06 8.07
CA ASP A 310 25.08 11.82 7.42
C ASP A 310 25.27 10.33 7.11
N LEU A 311 24.96 9.44 8.07
CA LEU A 311 24.98 8.01 7.81
C LEU A 311 23.97 7.60 6.74
N LEU A 312 22.72 8.12 6.80
CA LEU A 312 21.72 7.88 5.76
C LEU A 312 22.27 8.26 4.38
N SER A 313 22.85 9.44 4.26
CA SER A 313 23.42 9.96 3.02
C SER A 313 24.61 9.11 2.54
N ALA A 314 25.47 8.66 3.46
CA ALA A 314 26.60 7.79 3.17
C ALA A 314 26.16 6.41 2.66
N ILE A 315 25.12 5.81 3.26
CA ILE A 315 24.53 4.54 2.80
C ILE A 315 23.98 4.71 1.37
N LEU A 316 23.19 5.76 1.14
CA LEU A 316 22.57 6.01 -0.18
C LEU A 316 23.61 6.32 -1.30
N ALA A 317 24.79 6.82 -0.93
CA ALA A 317 25.89 7.09 -1.87
C ALA A 317 26.84 5.89 -2.05
N SER A 318 26.67 4.82 -1.28
CA SER A 318 27.54 3.64 -1.29
C SER A 318 27.07 2.57 -2.28
N THR A 319 27.83 1.48 -2.38
CA THR A 319 27.46 0.26 -3.10
C THR A 319 26.73 -0.77 -2.22
N LEU A 320 26.34 -0.39 -1.00
CA LEU A 320 25.58 -1.24 -0.12
C LEU A 320 24.15 -1.43 -0.65
N GLU A 321 23.60 -2.61 -0.42
CA GLU A 321 22.25 -2.98 -0.87
C GLU A 321 21.34 -3.32 0.31
N PRO A 322 21.01 -2.37 1.18
CA PRO A 322 20.06 -2.62 2.25
C PRO A 322 18.67 -2.92 1.69
N ASP A 323 17.98 -3.86 2.32
CA ASP A 323 16.57 -4.14 2.00
C ASP A 323 15.61 -3.31 2.83
N ARG A 324 16.01 -2.85 4.02
CA ARG A 324 15.25 -1.95 4.89
C ARG A 324 16.12 -0.86 5.46
N LEU A 325 15.55 0.32 5.60
CA LEU A 325 16.22 1.49 6.16
C LEU A 325 15.19 2.35 6.91
N ALA A 326 15.25 2.31 8.26
CA ALA A 326 14.28 3.00 9.09
C ALA A 326 14.95 4.04 10.00
N TRP A 327 14.28 5.21 10.15
CA TRP A 327 14.61 6.29 11.08
C TRP A 327 13.79 6.16 12.36
N LEU A 328 14.43 6.33 13.53
CA LEU A 328 13.75 6.38 14.82
C LEU A 328 14.20 7.59 15.62
N ASN A 329 13.26 8.23 16.34
CA ASN A 329 13.57 9.20 17.37
C ASN A 329 13.62 8.53 18.76
N ASP A 330 14.00 9.30 19.78
CA ASP A 330 14.16 8.81 21.15
C ASP A 330 12.87 8.19 21.74
N ALA A 331 11.71 8.80 21.49
CA ALA A 331 10.45 8.27 21.99
C ALA A 331 10.11 6.90 21.35
N ALA A 332 10.37 6.73 20.06
CA ALA A 332 10.19 5.45 19.38
C ALA A 332 11.18 4.39 19.90
N LEU A 333 12.43 4.78 20.14
CA LEU A 333 13.44 3.88 20.73
C LEU A 333 13.00 3.37 22.12
N ARG A 334 12.56 4.27 23.01
CA ARG A 334 12.06 3.89 24.33
C ARG A 334 10.84 2.99 24.24
N GLY A 335 9.88 3.30 23.38
CA GLY A 335 8.68 2.48 23.17
C GLY A 335 8.99 1.06 22.71
N LEU A 336 10.11 0.87 22.03
CA LEU A 336 10.60 -0.43 21.55
C LEU A 336 11.56 -1.14 22.54
N GLY A 337 11.87 -0.53 23.67
CA GLY A 337 12.86 -1.06 24.64
C GLY A 337 14.30 -1.02 24.11
N LEU A 338 14.60 -0.10 23.19
CA LEU A 338 15.93 0.09 22.60
C LEU A 338 16.71 1.17 23.38
N PRO A 339 18.05 1.22 23.25
CA PRO A 339 18.86 2.25 23.88
C PRO A 339 18.42 3.66 23.48
N SER A 340 18.28 4.56 24.46
CA SER A 340 17.91 5.97 24.25
C SER A 340 18.97 6.71 23.45
N ALA A 341 18.54 7.50 22.48
CA ALA A 341 19.39 8.33 21.63
C ALA A 341 18.56 9.44 20.97
N THR A 342 19.20 10.56 20.59
CA THR A 342 18.49 11.64 19.87
C THR A 342 17.88 11.18 18.55
N ALA A 343 18.59 10.33 17.82
CA ALA A 343 18.11 9.67 16.61
C ALA A 343 18.81 8.33 16.42
N ALA A 344 18.16 7.45 15.67
CA ALA A 344 18.77 6.19 15.25
C ALA A 344 18.36 5.80 13.83
N LEU A 345 19.21 5.00 13.19
CA LEU A 345 18.92 4.31 11.95
C LEU A 345 18.94 2.79 12.18
N CYS A 346 17.85 2.12 11.82
CA CYS A 346 17.82 0.67 11.65
C CYS A 346 18.10 0.36 10.18
N VAL A 347 19.02 -0.55 9.94
CA VAL A 347 19.41 -1.00 8.59
C VAL A 347 19.38 -2.51 8.55
N SER A 348 18.81 -3.10 7.50
CA SER A 348 19.00 -4.54 7.25
C SER A 348 19.55 -4.80 5.86
N VAL A 349 20.29 -5.89 5.75
CA VAL A 349 20.81 -6.45 4.50
C VAL A 349 20.40 -7.91 4.44
N SER A 350 19.69 -8.29 3.39
CA SER A 350 19.18 -9.64 3.19
C SER A 350 19.70 -10.20 1.86
N THR A 351 20.63 -11.18 1.94
CA THR A 351 21.29 -11.81 0.80
C THR A 351 21.98 -13.11 1.25
N VAL A 352 22.98 -13.60 0.51
CA VAL A 352 23.78 -14.75 0.95
C VAL A 352 24.61 -14.41 2.20
N PRO A 353 24.85 -15.35 3.12
CA PRO A 353 25.47 -15.08 4.43
C PRO A 353 26.83 -14.37 4.36
N GLU A 354 27.66 -14.71 3.39
CA GLU A 354 28.98 -14.11 3.19
C GLU A 354 28.87 -12.61 2.82
N ALA A 355 27.92 -12.28 1.95
CA ALA A 355 27.65 -10.90 1.55
C ALA A 355 27.00 -10.10 2.70
N VAL A 356 26.13 -10.71 3.52
CA VAL A 356 25.59 -10.10 4.74
C VAL A 356 26.73 -9.70 5.68
N LYS A 357 27.69 -10.60 5.91
CA LYS A 357 28.86 -10.33 6.78
C LYS A 357 29.72 -9.20 6.22
N SER A 358 30.03 -9.22 4.93
CA SER A 358 30.88 -8.20 4.29
C SER A 358 30.21 -6.83 4.28
N GLN A 359 28.94 -6.75 3.86
CA GLN A 359 28.19 -5.49 3.86
C GLN A 359 27.96 -4.97 5.29
N GLY A 360 27.70 -5.86 6.25
CA GLY A 360 27.58 -5.51 7.66
C GLY A 360 28.83 -4.86 8.22
N ALA A 361 30.03 -5.38 7.92
CA ALA A 361 31.29 -4.77 8.32
C ALA A 361 31.45 -3.36 7.73
N THR A 362 31.09 -3.19 6.44
CA THR A 362 31.11 -1.87 5.79
C THR A 362 30.11 -0.90 6.40
N LEU A 363 28.90 -1.35 6.73
CA LEU A 363 27.87 -0.55 7.42
C LEU A 363 28.36 -0.08 8.79
N VAL A 364 28.94 -0.97 9.60
CA VAL A 364 29.48 -0.63 10.93
C VAL A 364 30.56 0.44 10.80
N ALA A 365 31.50 0.27 9.88
CA ALA A 365 32.55 1.26 9.64
C ALA A 365 32.00 2.62 9.15
N LEU A 366 30.94 2.62 8.35
CA LEU A 366 30.24 3.86 7.96
C LEU A 366 29.57 4.53 9.16
N GLY A 367 28.86 3.76 9.98
CA GLY A 367 28.18 4.24 11.17
C GLY A 367 29.13 4.88 12.17
N GLU A 368 30.27 4.22 12.44
CA GLU A 368 31.32 4.73 13.34
C GLU A 368 31.94 6.04 12.81
N ARG A 369 32.23 6.12 11.51
CA ARG A 369 32.73 7.35 10.87
C ARG A 369 31.74 8.51 10.96
N SER A 370 30.43 8.22 10.97
CA SER A 370 29.39 9.21 11.18
C SER A 370 29.18 9.55 12.67
N GLY A 371 29.97 8.97 13.58
CA GLY A 371 29.89 9.18 15.03
C GLY A 371 28.75 8.41 15.69
N GLY A 372 28.25 7.35 15.06
CA GLY A 372 27.21 6.48 15.58
C GLY A 372 27.77 5.28 16.34
N ARG A 373 26.97 4.76 17.26
CA ARG A 373 27.24 3.48 17.95
C ARG A 373 26.41 2.38 17.32
N ALA A 374 27.05 1.36 16.77
CA ALA A 374 26.41 0.22 16.15
C ALA A 374 26.11 -0.90 17.17
N ILE A 375 24.92 -1.48 17.08
CA ILE A 375 24.54 -2.72 17.75
C ILE A 375 23.80 -3.64 16.77
N THR A 376 24.04 -4.94 16.86
CA THR A 376 23.26 -5.93 16.11
C THR A 376 21.89 -6.10 16.77
N ILE A 377 20.84 -6.16 15.95
CA ILE A 377 19.46 -6.32 16.40
C ILE A 377 18.82 -7.56 15.78
N PRO A 378 17.87 -8.22 16.48
CA PRO A 378 17.16 -9.37 15.93
C PRO A 378 16.22 -8.94 14.80
N ALA A 379 16.03 -9.81 13.80
CA ALA A 379 15.12 -9.58 12.68
C ALA A 379 13.66 -9.32 13.14
N ALA A 380 13.23 -9.89 14.27
CA ALA A 380 11.92 -9.66 14.85
C ALA A 380 11.64 -8.18 15.21
N LEU A 381 12.69 -7.34 15.34
CA LEU A 381 12.49 -5.92 15.58
C LEU A 381 11.75 -5.22 14.43
N TRP A 382 11.94 -5.66 13.20
CA TRP A 382 11.26 -5.08 12.04
C TRP A 382 9.73 -5.24 12.12
N THR A 383 9.25 -6.37 12.64
CA THR A 383 7.80 -6.56 12.91
C THR A 383 7.33 -5.59 13.99
N LYS A 384 8.09 -5.45 15.09
CA LYS A 384 7.75 -4.51 16.17
C LYS A 384 7.77 -3.04 15.74
N LEU A 385 8.63 -2.66 14.80
CA LEU A 385 8.60 -1.31 14.21
C LEU A 385 7.26 -1.00 13.56
N GLY A 386 6.64 -2.00 12.93
CA GLY A 386 5.31 -1.89 12.35
C GLY A 386 4.19 -1.75 13.39
N GLU A 387 4.36 -2.33 14.56
CA GLU A 387 3.39 -2.30 15.67
C GLU A 387 3.49 -1.03 16.53
N ALA A 388 4.63 -0.32 16.51
CA ALA A 388 4.91 0.85 17.34
C ALA A 388 3.97 2.06 17.12
N PHE A 389 2.98 1.96 16.21
CA PHE A 389 2.04 3.03 15.86
C PHE A 389 0.61 2.77 16.31
N ASP A 390 0.39 2.11 17.42
CA ASP A 390 -0.95 2.05 18.02
C ASP A 390 -1.27 3.33 18.81
N ALA A 391 -1.17 4.47 18.11
CA ALA A 391 -1.50 5.79 18.64
C ALA A 391 -2.84 6.28 18.07
N PRO A 392 -3.60 7.09 18.83
CA PRO A 392 -4.87 7.64 18.37
C PRO A 392 -4.71 8.65 17.23
N LEU A 393 -3.53 9.24 17.08
CA LEU A 393 -3.21 10.22 16.06
C LEU A 393 -1.91 9.83 15.35
N VAL A 394 -2.00 9.56 14.05
CA VAL A 394 -0.87 9.17 13.21
C VAL A 394 -0.85 10.02 11.94
N LEU A 395 0.29 10.69 11.72
CA LEU A 395 0.56 11.44 10.50
C LEU A 395 1.58 10.67 9.65
N ARG A 396 1.41 10.73 8.34
CA ARG A 396 2.42 10.29 7.38
C ARG A 396 2.93 11.50 6.59
N ILE A 397 4.21 11.73 6.67
CA ILE A 397 4.92 12.80 5.96
C ILE A 397 5.78 12.15 4.89
N ALA A 398 5.71 12.66 3.68
CA ALA A 398 6.59 12.28 2.59
C ALA A 398 7.30 13.53 2.06
N GLY A 399 8.61 13.48 1.94
CA GLY A 399 9.44 14.58 1.49
C GLY A 399 10.72 14.08 0.83
N GLU A 400 11.69 14.97 0.67
CA GLU A 400 13.00 14.60 0.15
C GLU A 400 13.67 13.57 1.07
N ILE A 401 14.29 12.54 0.48
CA ILE A 401 14.92 11.43 1.21
C ILE A 401 15.97 11.94 2.22
N ARG A 402 16.81 12.89 1.81
CA ARG A 402 17.83 13.49 2.67
C ARG A 402 17.27 14.47 3.70
N GLY A 403 16.00 14.81 3.61
CA GLY A 403 15.30 15.73 4.51
C GLY A 403 14.87 15.12 5.84
N ALA A 404 15.05 13.81 6.08
CA ALA A 404 14.52 13.10 7.24
C ALA A 404 14.90 13.74 8.58
N ALA A 405 16.19 14.11 8.77
CA ALA A 405 16.67 14.76 9.99
C ALA A 405 15.99 16.11 10.25
N ARG A 406 15.84 16.93 9.21
CA ARG A 406 15.17 18.23 9.29
C ARG A 406 13.69 18.08 9.60
N TRP A 407 12.99 17.21 8.86
CA TRP A 407 11.56 16.99 9.08
C TRP A 407 11.25 16.38 10.46
N ALA A 408 12.11 15.48 10.96
CA ALA A 408 11.98 14.98 12.32
C ALA A 408 12.05 16.12 13.34
N ARG A 409 13.00 17.05 13.20
CA ARG A 409 13.14 18.23 14.06
C ARG A 409 11.92 19.15 13.98
N GLU A 410 11.48 19.49 12.78
CA GLU A 410 10.32 20.38 12.56
C GLU A 410 9.04 19.83 13.19
N ILE A 411 8.81 18.53 13.03
CA ILE A 411 7.66 17.84 13.60
C ILE A 411 7.71 17.84 15.12
N GLU A 412 8.85 17.45 15.70
CA GLU A 412 9.05 17.43 17.15
C GLU A 412 8.87 18.83 17.75
N SER A 413 9.44 19.85 17.13
CA SER A 413 9.29 21.23 17.57
C SER A 413 7.85 21.72 17.49
N SER A 414 7.15 21.43 16.40
CA SER A 414 5.76 21.84 16.19
C SER A 414 4.82 21.14 17.17
N ALA A 415 4.98 19.84 17.36
CA ALA A 415 4.16 19.06 18.30
C ALA A 415 4.45 19.46 19.76
N SER A 416 5.71 19.69 20.12
CA SER A 416 6.09 20.12 21.47
C SER A 416 5.47 21.47 21.85
N ARG A 417 5.36 22.42 20.91
CA ARG A 417 4.65 23.69 21.14
C ARG A 417 3.18 23.49 21.48
N GLN A 418 2.59 22.39 21.04
CA GLN A 418 1.21 22.00 21.32
C GLN A 418 1.08 21.03 22.53
N GLY A 419 2.16 20.79 23.27
CA GLY A 419 2.17 19.87 24.41
C GLY A 419 2.02 18.41 24.04
N LEU A 420 2.28 18.03 22.77
CA LEU A 420 2.16 16.65 22.29
C LEU A 420 3.50 15.90 22.40
N SER A 421 3.43 14.65 22.80
CA SER A 421 4.55 13.70 22.69
C SER A 421 4.60 13.10 21.28
N VAL A 422 5.83 12.86 20.77
CA VAL A 422 6.06 12.47 19.37
C VAL A 422 6.93 11.23 19.31
N ALA A 423 6.43 10.14 18.76
CA ALA A 423 7.23 9.00 18.33
C ALA A 423 7.32 8.98 16.79
N ILE A 424 8.54 8.90 16.26
CA ILE A 424 8.80 8.88 14.82
C ILE A 424 9.45 7.54 14.47
N VAL A 425 8.82 6.80 13.54
CA VAL A 425 9.45 5.70 12.81
C VAL A 425 9.27 5.98 11.32
N GLY A 426 10.37 6.16 10.60
CA GLY A 426 10.35 6.54 9.20
C GLY A 426 10.92 5.47 8.29
N GLU A 427 10.43 5.40 7.06
CA GLU A 427 11.04 4.66 5.96
C GLU A 427 12.09 5.60 5.32
N ALA A 428 13.26 5.72 6.01
CA ALA A 428 14.26 6.75 5.72
C ALA A 428 14.76 6.73 4.27
N GLY A 429 14.94 5.53 3.70
CA GLY A 429 15.36 5.36 2.31
C GLY A 429 14.34 5.84 1.26
N ASN A 430 13.12 6.13 1.68
CA ASN A 430 12.03 6.60 0.80
C ASN A 430 11.56 8.03 1.14
N GLY A 431 12.18 8.70 2.11
CA GLY A 431 11.78 10.05 2.53
C GLY A 431 10.42 10.09 3.24
N ILE A 432 10.01 8.99 3.88
CA ILE A 432 8.73 8.90 4.59
C ILE A 432 8.98 8.85 6.09
N LEU A 433 8.28 9.70 6.84
CA LEU A 433 8.22 9.65 8.29
C LEU A 433 6.78 9.39 8.72
N ARG A 434 6.57 8.37 9.54
CA ARG A 434 5.35 8.16 10.29
C ARG A 434 5.52 8.69 11.69
N VAL A 435 4.54 9.44 12.12
CA VAL A 435 4.56 10.23 13.34
C VAL A 435 3.35 9.85 14.17
N ALA A 436 3.58 9.16 15.27
CA ALA A 436 2.59 8.89 16.29
C ALA A 436 2.60 10.04 17.30
N LEU A 437 1.44 10.67 17.49
CA LEU A 437 1.25 11.78 18.41
C LEU A 437 0.36 11.33 19.56
N THR A 438 0.77 11.66 20.79
CA THR A 438 0.01 11.41 22.02
C THR A 438 -0.11 12.69 22.84
N GLY A 439 -1.28 12.89 23.43
CA GLY A 439 -1.64 14.12 24.16
C GLY A 439 -3.03 14.60 23.72
N VAL A 440 -3.41 15.76 24.21
CA VAL A 440 -4.70 16.39 23.90
C VAL A 440 -4.43 17.66 23.12
N ILE A 441 -5.14 17.83 22.00
CA ILE A 441 -5.08 19.04 21.17
C ILE A 441 -6.50 19.40 20.72
N ALA A 442 -6.82 20.69 20.78
CA ALA A 442 -8.09 21.19 20.24
C ALA A 442 -8.13 21.06 18.71
N PRO A 443 -9.31 20.76 18.10
CA PRO A 443 -9.43 20.59 16.66
C PRO A 443 -8.91 21.80 15.84
N GLU A 444 -9.18 23.01 16.30
CA GLU A 444 -8.74 24.25 15.66
C GLU A 444 -7.21 24.38 15.69
N ALA A 445 -6.58 24.15 16.85
CA ALA A 445 -5.13 24.20 17.01
C ALA A 445 -4.45 23.08 16.19
N PHE A 446 -5.04 21.88 16.17
CA PHE A 446 -4.56 20.79 15.32
C PHE A 446 -4.53 21.19 13.84
N ALA A 447 -5.61 21.76 13.35
CA ALA A 447 -5.72 22.16 11.95
C ALA A 447 -4.82 23.35 11.61
N SER A 448 -4.87 24.45 12.39
CA SER A 448 -4.23 25.73 12.06
C SER A 448 -2.79 25.87 12.56
N GLU A 449 -2.44 25.27 13.70
CA GLU A 449 -1.14 25.48 14.34
C GLU A 449 -0.18 24.29 14.16
N LEU A 450 -0.71 23.07 13.92
CA LEU A 450 0.13 21.90 13.68
C LEU A 450 0.15 21.49 12.20
N VAL A 451 -1.02 21.16 11.62
CA VAL A 451 -1.07 20.54 10.30
C VAL A 451 -0.87 21.53 9.17
N ALA A 452 -1.54 22.68 9.20
CA ALA A 452 -1.45 23.66 8.10
C ALA A 452 -0.02 24.21 7.87
N PRO A 453 0.75 24.61 8.92
CA PRO A 453 2.13 25.07 8.73
C PRO A 453 3.05 23.96 8.17
N LEU A 454 2.94 22.71 8.68
CA LEU A 454 3.71 21.57 8.19
C LEU A 454 3.38 21.23 6.73
N ARG A 455 2.09 21.28 6.35
CA ARG A 455 1.66 21.08 4.95
C ARG A 455 2.19 22.16 4.03
N ALA A 456 2.15 23.43 4.44
CA ALA A 456 2.65 24.53 3.65
C ALA A 456 4.15 24.40 3.38
N ALA A 457 4.93 24.10 4.42
CA ALA A 457 6.37 23.90 4.32
C ALA A 457 6.73 22.69 3.43
N LEU A 458 6.06 21.55 3.61
CA LEU A 458 6.23 20.34 2.79
C LEU A 458 5.87 20.58 1.32
N HIS A 459 4.73 21.25 1.08
CA HIS A 459 4.28 21.53 -0.29
C HIS A 459 5.26 22.38 -1.08
N GLY A 460 5.90 23.35 -0.44
CA GLY A 460 6.96 24.17 -1.04
C GLY A 460 8.16 23.37 -1.54
N GLU A 461 8.34 22.14 -1.06
CA GLU A 461 9.42 21.22 -1.43
C GLU A 461 8.91 19.98 -2.21
N GLY A 462 7.67 20.01 -2.68
CA GLY A 462 7.06 18.87 -3.38
C GLY A 462 6.68 17.69 -2.47
N GLY A 463 6.68 17.90 -1.14
CA GLY A 463 6.29 16.90 -0.16
C GLY A 463 4.80 16.91 0.15
N SER A 464 4.37 16.01 1.05
CA SER A 464 2.97 15.88 1.47
C SER A 464 2.84 15.42 2.92
N LEU A 465 1.73 15.80 3.57
CA LEU A 465 1.31 15.31 4.88
C LEU A 465 -0.12 14.78 4.78
N VAL A 466 -0.27 13.50 5.14
CA VAL A 466 -1.56 12.79 5.24
C VAL A 466 -1.81 12.41 6.69
N ILE A 467 -3.04 12.57 7.15
CA ILE A 467 -3.49 12.11 8.47
C ILE A 467 -3.98 10.67 8.29
N GLU A 468 -3.18 9.69 8.73
CA GLU A 468 -3.52 8.27 8.56
C GLU A 468 -4.53 7.77 9.61
N ARG A 469 -4.47 8.35 10.82
CA ARG A 469 -5.42 8.08 11.91
C ARG A 469 -5.60 9.34 12.72
N ALA A 470 -6.83 9.63 13.11
CA ALA A 470 -7.16 10.70 14.05
C ALA A 470 -8.53 10.44 14.69
N PRO A 471 -8.78 10.97 15.89
CA PRO A 471 -10.13 11.08 16.45
C PRO A 471 -11.08 11.81 15.50
N LEU A 472 -12.36 11.44 15.51
CA LEU A 472 -13.37 12.00 14.60
C LEU A 472 -13.46 13.54 14.68
N ALA A 473 -13.34 14.11 15.87
CA ALA A 473 -13.35 15.57 16.06
C ALA A 473 -12.25 16.27 15.26
N LEU A 474 -11.04 15.70 15.23
CA LEU A 474 -9.92 16.25 14.45
C LEU A 474 -10.15 16.10 12.94
N LYS A 475 -10.71 14.97 12.50
CA LYS A 475 -11.06 14.75 11.08
C LYS A 475 -12.15 15.70 10.59
N GLY A 476 -13.04 16.14 11.47
CA GLY A 476 -14.07 17.13 11.17
C GLY A 476 -13.53 18.54 10.94
N ALA A 477 -12.36 18.86 11.49
CA ALA A 477 -11.73 20.18 11.38
C ALA A 477 -10.86 20.34 10.13
N ILE A 478 -10.41 19.25 9.49
CA ILE A 478 -9.47 19.31 8.36
C ILE A 478 -9.58 18.09 7.44
N ASP A 479 -9.43 18.29 6.13
CA ASP A 479 -9.28 17.20 5.17
C ASP A 479 -8.02 16.38 5.49
N VAL A 480 -8.18 15.04 5.64
CA VAL A 480 -7.07 14.17 6.04
C VAL A 480 -6.02 14.01 4.96
N TRP A 481 -6.38 14.20 3.68
CA TRP A 481 -5.47 14.01 2.53
C TRP A 481 -4.62 15.23 2.24
N GLY A 482 -5.14 16.43 2.55
CA GLY A 482 -4.51 17.68 2.22
C GLY A 482 -4.81 18.17 0.78
N PRO A 483 -4.20 19.28 0.38
CA PRO A 483 -4.47 19.91 -0.91
C PRO A 483 -4.02 19.03 -2.08
N ILE A 484 -4.81 19.04 -3.14
CA ILE A 484 -4.50 18.37 -4.40
C ILE A 484 -4.67 19.35 -5.57
N PRO A 485 -3.82 19.31 -6.61
CA PRO A 485 -4.00 20.13 -7.80
C PRO A 485 -5.35 19.88 -8.48
N GLU A 486 -6.06 20.94 -8.83
CA GLU A 486 -7.41 20.88 -9.43
C GLU A 486 -7.47 20.03 -10.71
N VAL A 487 -6.42 20.06 -11.52
CA VAL A 487 -6.31 19.23 -12.72
C VAL A 487 -6.33 17.75 -12.38
N ALA A 488 -5.59 17.33 -11.35
CA ALA A 488 -5.58 15.95 -10.89
C ALA A 488 -6.95 15.54 -10.32
N LEU A 489 -7.57 16.42 -9.53
CA LEU A 489 -8.90 16.17 -8.96
C LEU A 489 -9.98 16.03 -10.06
N LYS A 490 -9.92 16.80 -11.13
CA LYS A 490 -10.84 16.65 -12.29
C LYS A 490 -10.73 15.28 -12.94
N VAL A 491 -9.51 14.76 -13.11
CA VAL A 491 -9.29 13.40 -13.65
C VAL A 491 -9.83 12.35 -12.69
N MET A 492 -9.56 12.49 -11.39
CA MET A 492 -10.07 11.57 -10.37
C MET A 492 -11.60 11.53 -10.32
N ARG A 493 -12.28 12.68 -10.44
CA ARG A 493 -13.75 12.75 -10.50
C ARG A 493 -14.30 12.00 -11.71
N ARG A 494 -13.73 12.19 -12.90
CA ARG A 494 -14.15 11.45 -14.11
C ARG A 494 -13.95 9.94 -13.95
N LEU A 495 -12.80 9.51 -13.39
CA LEU A 495 -12.59 8.09 -13.12
C LEU A 495 -13.63 7.55 -12.13
N LYS A 496 -13.94 8.30 -11.07
CA LYS A 496 -14.99 7.92 -10.11
C LYS A 496 -16.36 7.79 -10.79
N GLU A 497 -16.73 8.74 -11.64
CA GLU A 497 -17.99 8.72 -12.42
C GLU A 497 -18.07 7.50 -13.34
N GLU A 498 -16.95 7.11 -13.96
CA GLU A 498 -16.89 5.95 -14.85
C GLU A 498 -17.05 4.62 -14.11
N PHE A 499 -16.38 4.46 -12.96
CA PHE A 499 -16.40 3.21 -12.19
C PHE A 499 -17.55 3.11 -11.20
N ASP A 500 -18.11 4.23 -10.76
CA ASP A 500 -19.16 4.32 -9.75
C ASP A 500 -20.02 5.57 -9.95
N SER A 501 -20.81 5.57 -11.02
CA SER A 501 -21.67 6.71 -11.41
C SER A 501 -22.71 7.09 -10.37
N LEU A 502 -23.10 6.17 -9.49
CA LEU A 502 -24.05 6.41 -8.41
C LEU A 502 -23.39 6.87 -7.11
N GLY A 503 -22.05 6.84 -7.02
CA GLY A 503 -21.30 7.25 -5.84
C GLY A 503 -21.63 6.39 -4.61
N ILE A 504 -21.79 5.08 -4.78
CA ILE A 504 -22.13 4.16 -3.69
C ILE A 504 -20.91 3.54 -3.01
N LEU A 505 -19.75 3.48 -3.67
CA LEU A 505 -18.55 2.85 -3.11
C LEU A 505 -17.75 3.84 -2.26
N ASN A 506 -17.70 3.58 -0.95
CA ASN A 506 -16.94 4.36 0.04
C ASN A 506 -17.11 5.89 -0.09
N PRO A 507 -18.33 6.42 -0.21
CA PRO A 507 -18.57 7.81 -0.59
C PRO A 507 -18.00 8.80 0.44
N GLY A 508 -17.18 9.72 -0.06
CA GLY A 508 -16.60 10.80 0.74
C GLY A 508 -15.24 10.48 1.36
N ARG A 509 -14.78 9.25 1.35
CA ARG A 509 -13.59 8.82 2.11
C ARG A 509 -12.27 9.17 1.44
N PHE A 510 -12.25 9.28 0.12
CA PHE A 510 -11.03 9.47 -0.65
C PHE A 510 -10.68 10.95 -0.84
N VAL A 511 -9.58 11.18 -1.54
CA VAL A 511 -9.03 12.51 -1.86
C VAL A 511 -10.11 13.39 -2.51
N GLY A 512 -10.22 14.63 -2.05
CA GLY A 512 -11.23 15.58 -2.54
C GLY A 512 -12.67 15.20 -2.23
N GLY A 513 -12.87 14.29 -1.26
CA GLY A 513 -14.18 13.82 -0.84
C GLY A 513 -14.84 12.86 -1.85
N LEU A 514 -14.07 12.17 -2.67
CA LEU A 514 -14.54 11.14 -3.59
C LEU A 514 -14.93 9.85 -2.89
#